data_3bb11919efedef725e46947b10737561
#
_entry.id   3bb11919efedef725e46947b10737561
#
_cell.length_a   1.000
_cell.length_b   1.000
_cell.length_c   1.000
_cell.angle_alpha   90.00
_cell.angle_beta   90.00
_cell.angle_gamma   90.00
#
_symmetry.space_group_name_H-M   'P 1'
#
loop_
_entity.id
_entity.type
_entity.pdbx_description
1 polymer ?
#
loop_
_entity_poly.entity_id
_entity_poly.type
_entity_poly.pdbx_seq_one_letter_code
_entity_poly.pdbx_strand_id
1 'polypeptide(L)'
;PEFIGKYYAKIAKTDEDGITALNTFLAQDGLLIYVPKNVKVERTIQVINILRSDVDLMVNRRVLIVMEQGAEAKFLFCDHAADDKNFLATQVIEAYVGENASLDLYCLEETHYKNRRVSNVYIEQQANSRVNHNVITLHNGITRNRLDLVFKGEGAECFCNGCVIADKNQVVDNNTLIDHQVGHCTSNELYKYVLDGEARGAFAGRVLVRHGAQKTTSQETNQNL
;
A
#
# COMPACT_ATOMS: atom_id res chain seq x y z
N PRO A 1 4.41 -24.33 2.10
CA PRO A 1 5.17 -23.76 3.24
C PRO A 1 6.49 -23.12 2.80
N GLU A 2 7.29 -23.78 1.97
CA GLU A 2 8.62 -23.33 1.53
C GLU A 2 8.54 -22.03 0.70
N PHE A 3 7.62 -21.93 -0.24
CA PHE A 3 7.39 -20.73 -1.06
C PHE A 3 7.02 -19.50 -0.19
N ILE A 4 6.09 -19.67 0.75
CA ILE A 4 5.68 -18.58 1.65
C ILE A 4 6.87 -18.15 2.50
N GLY A 5 7.65 -19.08 3.03
CA GLY A 5 8.84 -18.78 3.85
C GLY A 5 9.92 -17.97 3.13
N LYS A 6 9.93 -17.98 1.80
CA LYS A 6 10.84 -17.18 0.98
C LYS A 6 10.48 -15.69 0.97
N TYR A 7 9.20 -15.35 1.04
CA TYR A 7 8.71 -13.99 0.82
C TYR A 7 8.06 -13.36 2.05
N TYR A 8 7.31 -14.14 2.83
CA TYR A 8 6.52 -13.63 3.94
C TYR A 8 7.39 -13.03 5.04
N ALA A 9 7.04 -11.82 5.49
CA ALA A 9 7.72 -11.04 6.53
C ALA A 9 9.22 -10.79 6.21
N LYS A 10 9.58 -10.64 4.93
CA LYS A 10 10.97 -10.34 4.52
C LYS A 10 11.20 -8.86 4.26
N ILE A 11 10.25 -8.18 3.63
CA ILE A 11 10.32 -6.74 3.39
C ILE A 11 9.51 -5.95 4.43
N ALA A 12 8.40 -6.51 4.95
CA ALA A 12 7.65 -5.95 6.07
C ALA A 12 8.30 -6.40 7.40
N LYS A 13 9.40 -5.77 7.78
CA LYS A 13 10.16 -6.13 8.97
C LYS A 13 9.46 -5.72 10.26
N THR A 14 9.42 -6.62 11.22
CA THR A 14 8.71 -6.43 12.49
C THR A 14 9.48 -5.63 13.52
N ASP A 15 10.77 -5.45 13.35
CA ASP A 15 11.65 -4.65 14.21
C ASP A 15 11.68 -3.16 13.83
N GLU A 16 11.16 -2.80 12.65
CA GLU A 16 11.14 -1.42 12.15
C GLU A 16 9.81 -0.70 12.38
N ASP A 17 8.70 -1.43 12.60
CA ASP A 17 7.36 -0.85 12.77
C ASP A 17 6.48 -1.68 13.71
N GLY A 18 5.98 -1.05 14.76
CA GLY A 18 5.18 -1.71 15.80
C GLY A 18 3.82 -2.20 15.32
N ILE A 19 3.19 -1.54 14.34
CA ILE A 19 1.90 -2.00 13.76
C ILE A 19 2.14 -3.21 12.86
N THR A 20 3.22 -3.23 12.10
CA THR A 20 3.63 -4.40 11.32
C THR A 20 3.93 -5.59 12.22
N ALA A 21 4.61 -5.37 13.35
CA ALA A 21 4.85 -6.40 14.36
C ALA A 21 3.54 -6.94 14.94
N LEU A 22 2.64 -6.06 15.37
CA LEU A 22 1.33 -6.42 15.91
C LEU A 22 0.49 -7.20 14.89
N ASN A 23 0.40 -6.71 13.65
CA ASN A 23 -0.32 -7.39 12.57
C ASN A 23 0.27 -8.78 12.30
N THR A 24 1.60 -8.91 12.27
CA THR A 24 2.27 -10.20 12.04
C THR A 24 2.02 -11.18 13.19
N PHE A 25 2.01 -10.70 14.44
CA PHE A 25 1.75 -11.54 15.61
C PHE A 25 0.30 -12.01 15.68
N LEU A 26 -0.66 -11.17 15.30
CA LEU A 26 -2.09 -11.44 15.39
C LEU A 26 -2.70 -12.00 14.09
N ALA A 27 -1.93 -12.13 13.02
CA ALA A 27 -2.43 -12.68 11.77
C ALA A 27 -2.81 -14.16 11.92
N GLN A 28 -4.10 -14.46 11.73
CA GLN A 28 -4.63 -15.84 11.81
C GLN A 28 -4.74 -16.46 10.42
N ASP A 29 -4.97 -15.62 9.41
CA ASP A 29 -5.04 -15.98 8.00
C ASP A 29 -4.42 -14.90 7.11
N GLY A 30 -4.42 -15.13 5.81
CA GLY A 30 -3.91 -14.16 4.86
C GLY A 30 -4.24 -14.53 3.43
N LEU A 31 -4.07 -13.57 2.55
CA LEU A 31 -4.24 -13.73 1.11
C LEU A 31 -2.86 -13.83 0.45
N LEU A 32 -2.63 -14.94 -0.26
CA LEU A 32 -1.48 -15.08 -1.16
C LEU A 32 -1.94 -14.92 -2.61
N ILE A 33 -1.32 -14.00 -3.30
CA ILE A 33 -1.50 -13.79 -4.75
C ILE A 33 -0.16 -14.09 -5.42
N TYR A 34 -0.17 -15.04 -6.33
CA TYR A 34 1.01 -15.40 -7.10
C TYR A 34 0.69 -15.32 -8.59
N VAL A 35 1.44 -14.49 -9.31
CA VAL A 35 1.33 -14.35 -10.77
C VAL A 35 2.61 -14.91 -11.40
N PRO A 36 2.51 -16.04 -12.12
CA PRO A 36 3.67 -16.71 -12.70
C PRO A 36 4.36 -15.88 -13.78
N LYS A 37 5.59 -16.28 -14.11
CA LYS A 37 6.42 -15.67 -15.15
C LYS A 37 5.68 -15.49 -16.46
N ASN A 38 5.73 -14.25 -17.01
CA ASN A 38 5.13 -13.83 -18.29
C ASN A 38 3.59 -14.00 -18.36
N VAL A 39 2.92 -14.20 -17.22
CA VAL A 39 1.45 -14.23 -17.18
C VAL A 39 0.91 -12.80 -17.11
N LYS A 40 -0.03 -12.50 -18.00
CA LYS A 40 -0.78 -11.25 -18.03
C LYS A 40 -2.21 -11.50 -17.59
N VAL A 41 -2.59 -10.89 -16.48
CA VAL A 41 -3.96 -10.96 -15.96
C VAL A 41 -4.76 -9.81 -16.59
N GLU A 42 -5.59 -10.12 -17.56
CA GLU A 42 -6.31 -9.10 -18.36
C GLU A 42 -7.34 -8.31 -17.54
N ARG A 43 -8.00 -8.97 -16.60
CA ARG A 43 -9.07 -8.35 -15.79
C ARG A 43 -8.55 -7.93 -14.43
N THR A 44 -9.01 -6.76 -13.95
CA THR A 44 -8.74 -6.34 -12.58
C THR A 44 -9.35 -7.33 -11.60
N ILE A 45 -8.53 -7.83 -10.68
CA ILE A 45 -8.99 -8.67 -9.57
C ILE A 45 -9.39 -7.74 -8.43
N GLN A 46 -10.65 -7.82 -8.04
CA GLN A 46 -11.17 -7.07 -6.91
C GLN A 46 -11.21 -7.94 -5.65
N VAL A 47 -10.64 -7.43 -4.56
CA VAL A 47 -10.68 -8.01 -3.22
C VAL A 47 -11.53 -7.09 -2.35
N ILE A 48 -12.71 -7.54 -1.97
CA ILE A 48 -13.64 -6.75 -1.16
C ILE A 48 -13.56 -7.23 0.28
N ASN A 49 -13.17 -6.34 1.19
CA ASN A 49 -13.16 -6.56 2.62
C ASN A 49 -14.40 -5.89 3.22
N ILE A 50 -15.28 -6.67 3.82
CA ILE A 50 -16.48 -6.17 4.45
C ILE A 50 -16.34 -6.33 5.97
N LEU A 51 -16.27 -5.19 6.67
CA LEU A 51 -16.27 -5.14 8.14
C LEU A 51 -17.71 -5.27 8.62
N ARG A 52 -18.01 -6.35 9.31
CA ARG A 52 -19.34 -6.63 9.90
C ARG A 52 -19.17 -7.37 11.21
N SER A 53 -19.83 -6.86 12.26
CA SER A 53 -19.83 -7.50 13.58
C SER A 53 -20.97 -6.97 14.44
N ASP A 54 -21.42 -7.78 15.38
CA ASP A 54 -22.39 -7.34 16.40
C ASP A 54 -21.72 -6.60 17.58
N VAL A 55 -20.40 -6.63 17.63
CA VAL A 55 -19.58 -6.00 18.68
C VAL A 55 -18.42 -5.21 18.07
N ASP A 56 -17.81 -4.33 18.85
CA ASP A 56 -16.56 -3.66 18.47
C ASP A 56 -15.47 -4.71 18.28
N LEU A 57 -14.69 -4.59 17.19
CA LEU A 57 -13.77 -5.63 16.75
C LEU A 57 -12.44 -5.07 16.24
N MET A 58 -11.37 -5.79 16.56
CA MET A 58 -10.08 -5.63 15.89
C MET A 58 -9.90 -6.70 14.81
N VAL A 59 -9.53 -6.28 13.61
CA VAL A 59 -9.26 -7.18 12.48
C VAL A 59 -7.84 -6.95 11.96
N ASN A 60 -7.16 -8.05 11.63
CA ASN A 60 -5.80 -8.00 11.10
C ASN A 60 -5.77 -8.71 9.75
N ARG A 61 -5.36 -8.00 8.72
CA ARG A 61 -5.28 -8.53 7.35
C ARG A 61 -3.84 -8.58 6.89
N ARG A 62 -3.46 -9.71 6.33
CA ARG A 62 -2.14 -9.92 5.76
C ARG A 62 -2.26 -10.32 4.30
N VAL A 63 -1.52 -9.65 3.43
CA VAL A 63 -1.52 -9.94 1.99
C VAL A 63 -0.08 -10.08 1.52
N LEU A 64 0.17 -11.13 0.77
CA LEU A 64 1.44 -11.35 0.08
C LEU A 64 1.17 -11.43 -1.43
N ILE A 65 1.78 -10.54 -2.20
CA ILE A 65 1.70 -10.49 -3.66
C ILE A 65 3.09 -10.82 -4.21
N VAL A 66 3.17 -11.82 -5.07
CA VAL A 66 4.40 -12.18 -5.77
C VAL A 66 4.12 -12.16 -7.26
N MET A 67 4.74 -11.19 -7.95
CA MET A 67 4.73 -11.04 -9.40
C MET A 67 6.06 -11.52 -9.94
N GLU A 68 6.07 -12.63 -10.67
CA GLU A 68 7.31 -13.10 -11.27
C GLU A 68 7.73 -12.28 -12.49
N GLN A 69 8.89 -12.56 -13.04
CA GLN A 69 9.44 -11.86 -14.20
C GLN A 69 8.43 -11.75 -15.34
N GLY A 70 8.21 -10.55 -15.86
CA GLY A 70 7.29 -10.27 -16.97
C GLY A 70 5.80 -10.47 -16.65
N ALA A 71 5.45 -10.65 -15.38
CA ALA A 71 4.05 -10.76 -14.96
C ALA A 71 3.35 -9.39 -14.98
N GLU A 72 2.07 -9.37 -15.36
CA GLU A 72 1.26 -8.14 -15.37
C GLU A 72 -0.07 -8.41 -14.67
N ALA A 73 -0.43 -7.59 -13.68
CA ALA A 73 -1.73 -7.69 -13.01
C ALA A 73 -2.19 -6.37 -12.40
N LYS A 74 -3.51 -6.26 -12.21
CA LYS A 74 -4.18 -5.14 -11.55
C LYS A 74 -5.04 -5.65 -10.40
N PHE A 75 -4.86 -5.07 -9.24
CA PHE A 75 -5.64 -5.41 -8.06
C PHE A 75 -6.33 -4.16 -7.50
N LEU A 76 -7.59 -4.34 -7.09
CA LEU A 76 -8.37 -3.35 -6.38
C LEU A 76 -8.79 -3.92 -5.03
N PHE A 77 -8.20 -3.43 -3.96
CA PHE A 77 -8.58 -3.73 -2.59
C PHE A 77 -9.58 -2.69 -2.11
N CYS A 78 -10.79 -3.13 -1.79
CA CYS A 78 -11.86 -2.27 -1.29
C CYS A 78 -12.16 -2.60 0.16
N ASP A 79 -12.23 -1.58 1.00
CA ASP A 79 -12.64 -1.69 2.39
C ASP A 79 -13.99 -1.03 2.59
N HIS A 80 -15.00 -1.82 3.03
CA HIS A 80 -16.34 -1.35 3.35
C HIS A 80 -16.73 -1.74 4.77
N ALA A 81 -17.56 -0.92 5.42
CA ALA A 81 -18.23 -1.28 6.67
C ALA A 81 -19.71 -1.48 6.41
N ALA A 82 -20.24 -2.62 6.87
CA ALA A 82 -21.65 -2.97 6.72
C ALA A 82 -22.51 -2.51 7.90
N ASP A 83 -21.90 -2.09 9.00
CA ASP A 83 -22.54 -1.60 10.22
C ASP A 83 -21.75 -0.44 10.84
N ASP A 84 -22.26 0.09 11.97
CA ASP A 84 -21.73 1.27 12.64
C ASP A 84 -20.87 0.95 13.87
N LYS A 85 -20.38 -0.27 13.99
CA LYS A 85 -19.50 -0.67 15.10
C LYS A 85 -18.11 -0.02 14.97
N ASN A 86 -17.42 0.05 16.10
CA ASN A 86 -16.02 0.51 16.08
C ASN A 86 -15.13 -0.63 15.60
N PHE A 87 -14.46 -0.43 14.48
CA PHE A 87 -13.43 -1.34 14.01
C PHE A 87 -12.05 -0.70 14.13
N LEU A 88 -11.10 -1.48 14.61
CA LEU A 88 -9.68 -1.22 14.40
C LEU A 88 -9.17 -2.21 13.37
N ALA A 89 -8.96 -1.76 12.15
CA ALA A 89 -8.43 -2.59 11.07
C ALA A 89 -6.93 -2.33 10.88
N THR A 90 -6.10 -3.36 11.02
CA THR A 90 -4.72 -3.31 10.58
C THR A 90 -4.53 -4.12 9.30
N GLN A 91 -3.76 -3.59 8.37
CA GLN A 91 -3.43 -4.27 7.13
C GLN A 91 -1.94 -4.18 6.87
N VAL A 92 -1.34 -5.29 6.45
CA VAL A 92 0.01 -5.30 5.92
C VAL A 92 -0.01 -6.01 4.56
N ILE A 93 0.46 -5.33 3.54
CA ILE A 93 0.65 -5.86 2.18
C ILE A 93 2.14 -5.90 1.90
N GLU A 94 2.65 -7.06 1.51
CA GLU A 94 3.99 -7.23 0.95
C GLU A 94 3.86 -7.55 -0.53
N ALA A 95 4.52 -6.79 -1.40
CA ALA A 95 4.50 -7.02 -2.83
C ALA A 95 5.92 -7.13 -3.40
N TYR A 96 6.20 -8.24 -4.05
CA TYR A 96 7.43 -8.47 -4.80
C TYR A 96 7.14 -8.37 -6.28
N VAL A 97 7.79 -7.43 -6.95
CA VAL A 97 7.58 -7.14 -8.37
C VAL A 97 8.84 -7.50 -9.14
N GLY A 98 8.78 -8.62 -9.82
CA GLY A 98 9.89 -9.20 -10.56
C GLY A 98 10.38 -8.34 -11.73
N GLU A 99 11.49 -8.74 -12.33
CA GLU A 99 12.07 -8.07 -13.49
C GLU A 99 11.06 -7.97 -14.65
N ASN A 100 10.95 -6.79 -15.26
CA ASN A 100 10.01 -6.48 -16.36
C ASN A 100 8.52 -6.73 -15.99
N ALA A 101 8.17 -6.87 -14.71
CA ALA A 101 6.79 -7.05 -14.27
C ALA A 101 6.08 -5.70 -14.07
N SER A 102 4.75 -5.71 -14.18
CA SER A 102 3.90 -4.53 -13.99
C SER A 102 2.78 -4.82 -12.98
N LEU A 103 2.73 -4.05 -11.91
CA LEU A 103 1.72 -4.12 -10.86
C LEU A 103 0.94 -2.81 -10.75
N ASP A 104 -0.36 -2.86 -10.99
CA ASP A 104 -1.29 -1.79 -10.61
C ASP A 104 -2.01 -2.18 -9.31
N LEU A 105 -1.80 -1.44 -8.24
CA LEU A 105 -2.39 -1.69 -6.93
C LEU A 105 -3.25 -0.48 -6.52
N TYR A 106 -4.54 -0.70 -6.40
CA TYR A 106 -5.52 0.28 -5.93
C TYR A 106 -6.02 -0.12 -4.55
N CYS A 107 -6.01 0.82 -3.61
CA CYS A 107 -6.55 0.67 -2.27
C CYS A 107 -7.65 1.71 -2.08
N LEU A 108 -8.90 1.27 -2.03
CA LEU A 108 -10.07 2.12 -1.80
C LEU A 108 -10.60 1.92 -0.39
N GLU A 109 -10.70 2.99 0.38
CA GLU A 109 -11.32 3.01 1.68
C GLU A 109 -12.65 3.78 1.64
N GLU A 110 -13.72 3.08 1.90
CA GLU A 110 -15.07 3.59 2.08
C GLU A 110 -15.72 2.88 3.27
N THR A 111 -15.33 3.27 4.47
CA THR A 111 -15.75 2.61 5.71
C THR A 111 -16.76 3.47 6.50
N HIS A 112 -16.53 3.71 7.78
CA HIS A 112 -17.43 4.47 8.64
C HIS A 112 -16.63 5.41 9.56
N TYR A 113 -17.20 6.53 9.96
CA TYR A 113 -16.51 7.54 10.78
C TYR A 113 -16.06 7.04 12.18
N LYS A 114 -16.58 5.91 12.65
CA LYS A 114 -16.09 5.24 13.88
C LYS A 114 -14.90 4.34 13.65
N ASN A 115 -14.55 4.05 12.42
CA ASN A 115 -13.48 3.10 12.10
C ASN A 115 -12.10 3.74 12.23
N ARG A 116 -11.16 2.94 12.66
CA ARG A 116 -9.73 3.26 12.68
C ARG A 116 -9.00 2.24 11.82
N ARG A 117 -8.22 2.72 10.89
CA ARG A 117 -7.48 1.88 9.95
C ARG A 117 -6.01 2.25 9.93
N VAL A 118 -5.14 1.25 10.01
CA VAL A 118 -3.71 1.40 9.74
C VAL A 118 -3.32 0.42 8.65
N SER A 119 -2.81 0.94 7.54
CA SER A 119 -2.40 0.15 6.38
C SER A 119 -0.94 0.40 6.06
N ASN A 120 -0.12 -0.63 6.16
CA ASN A 120 1.27 -0.61 5.77
C ASN A 120 1.47 -1.43 4.49
N VAL A 121 1.99 -0.81 3.45
CA VAL A 121 2.29 -1.43 2.16
C VAL A 121 3.79 -1.40 1.94
N TYR A 122 4.38 -2.56 1.69
CA TYR A 122 5.81 -2.73 1.41
C TYR A 122 5.97 -3.30 0.01
N ILE A 123 6.75 -2.64 -0.83
CA ILE A 123 6.95 -3.04 -2.23
C ILE A 123 8.43 -3.13 -2.54
N GLU A 124 8.86 -4.25 -3.10
CA GLU A 124 10.19 -4.43 -3.65
C GLU A 124 10.12 -4.58 -5.16
N GLN A 125 10.88 -3.75 -5.89
CA GLN A 125 10.91 -3.73 -7.35
C GLN A 125 12.25 -4.18 -7.90
N GLN A 126 12.20 -5.13 -8.85
CA GLN A 126 13.35 -5.56 -9.64
C GLN A 126 13.50 -4.74 -10.93
N ALA A 127 14.54 -5.04 -11.72
CA ALA A 127 14.89 -4.27 -12.91
C ALA A 127 13.75 -4.10 -13.91
N ASN A 128 13.62 -2.90 -14.48
CA ASN A 128 12.64 -2.53 -15.51
C ASN A 128 11.19 -2.82 -15.12
N SER A 129 10.90 -3.00 -13.84
CA SER A 129 9.54 -3.23 -13.34
C SER A 129 8.79 -1.90 -13.20
N ARG A 130 7.46 -1.99 -13.24
CA ARG A 130 6.59 -0.83 -13.08
C ARG A 130 5.56 -1.07 -11.97
N VAL A 131 5.40 -0.09 -11.11
CA VAL A 131 4.37 -0.09 -10.06
C VAL A 131 3.53 1.19 -10.16
N ASN A 132 2.21 1.03 -10.19
CA ASN A 132 1.26 2.09 -9.93
C ASN A 132 0.54 1.77 -8.60
N HIS A 133 0.81 2.53 -7.56
CA HIS A 133 0.13 2.41 -6.27
C HIS A 133 -0.80 3.60 -6.07
N ASN A 134 -2.11 3.33 -5.92
CA ASN A 134 -3.14 4.35 -5.78
C ASN A 134 -3.92 4.12 -4.48
N VAL A 135 -3.91 5.10 -3.60
CA VAL A 135 -4.65 5.09 -2.33
C VAL A 135 -5.78 6.12 -2.42
N ILE A 136 -7.01 5.68 -2.18
CA ILE A 136 -8.21 6.52 -2.28
C ILE A 136 -8.99 6.39 -0.98
N THR A 137 -9.13 7.48 -0.24
CA THR A 137 -9.92 7.55 1.00
C THR A 137 -11.10 8.48 0.77
N LEU A 138 -12.31 7.92 0.72
CA LEU A 138 -13.55 8.66 0.46
C LEU A 138 -14.42 8.82 1.71
N HIS A 139 -14.42 7.84 2.60
CA HIS A 139 -15.17 7.86 3.85
C HIS A 139 -14.48 6.98 4.90
N ASN A 140 -14.17 7.58 6.05
CA ASN A 140 -13.40 6.93 7.11
C ASN A 140 -13.68 7.60 8.48
N GLY A 141 -13.04 7.11 9.53
CA GLY A 141 -12.86 7.84 10.79
C GLY A 141 -11.42 8.35 10.89
N ILE A 142 -10.51 7.48 11.32
CA ILE A 142 -9.07 7.77 11.39
C ILE A 142 -8.33 6.76 10.53
N THR A 143 -7.59 7.24 9.55
CA THR A 143 -6.79 6.40 8.66
C THR A 143 -5.34 6.83 8.67
N ARG A 144 -4.46 5.85 8.80
CA ARG A 144 -3.03 6.01 8.55
C ARG A 144 -2.59 5.02 7.49
N ASN A 145 -2.05 5.54 6.40
CA ASN A 145 -1.44 4.75 5.33
C ASN A 145 0.08 4.96 5.34
N ARG A 146 0.82 3.88 5.24
CA ARG A 146 2.27 3.89 5.02
C ARG A 146 2.59 3.10 3.77
N LEU A 147 3.43 3.67 2.92
CA LEU A 147 4.02 3.01 1.76
C LEU A 147 5.54 3.05 1.89
N ASP A 148 6.18 1.89 1.92
CA ASP A 148 7.62 1.76 1.79
C ASP A 148 7.91 1.02 0.48
N LEU A 149 8.53 1.69 -0.47
CA LEU A 149 8.89 1.12 -1.77
C LEU A 149 10.39 1.18 -1.98
N VAL A 150 10.99 0.07 -2.36
CA VAL A 150 12.42 -0.03 -2.61
C VAL A 150 12.71 -0.50 -4.03
N PHE A 151 13.59 0.21 -4.72
CA PHE A 151 14.15 -0.21 -6.00
C PHE A 151 15.41 -1.06 -5.78
N LYS A 152 15.37 -2.30 -6.23
CA LYS A 152 16.47 -3.28 -6.19
C LYS A 152 17.11 -3.52 -7.55
N GLY A 153 16.44 -3.13 -8.63
CA GLY A 153 16.94 -3.28 -10.00
C GLY A 153 16.82 -1.97 -10.77
N GLU A 154 17.77 -1.71 -11.65
CA GLU A 154 17.82 -0.51 -12.49
C GLU A 154 16.66 -0.41 -13.48
N GLY A 155 16.30 0.79 -13.91
CA GLY A 155 15.24 1.05 -14.88
C GLY A 155 13.82 0.87 -14.35
N ALA A 156 13.68 0.65 -13.04
CA ALA A 156 12.35 0.50 -12.44
C ALA A 156 11.65 1.86 -12.28
N GLU A 157 10.32 1.83 -12.40
CA GLU A 157 9.46 3.01 -12.32
C GLU A 157 8.36 2.82 -11.27
N CYS A 158 8.07 3.85 -10.48
CA CYS A 158 6.88 3.87 -9.65
C CYS A 158 6.08 5.17 -9.78
N PHE A 159 4.76 5.02 -9.72
CA PHE A 159 3.79 6.12 -9.63
C PHE A 159 2.92 5.87 -8.39
N CYS A 160 3.06 6.73 -7.39
CA CYS A 160 2.39 6.59 -6.10
C CYS A 160 1.43 7.77 -5.92
N ASN A 161 0.13 7.49 -5.96
CA ASN A 161 -0.89 8.52 -5.94
C ASN A 161 -1.82 8.35 -4.73
N GLY A 162 -2.21 9.47 -4.13
CA GLY A 162 -3.20 9.53 -3.07
C GLY A 162 -4.31 10.52 -3.39
N CYS A 163 -5.55 10.12 -3.16
CA CYS A 163 -6.72 10.98 -3.21
C CYS A 163 -7.51 10.86 -1.91
N VAL A 164 -7.68 11.98 -1.21
CA VAL A 164 -8.41 12.04 0.05
C VAL A 164 -9.54 13.04 -0.10
N ILE A 165 -10.75 12.60 0.19
CA ILE A 165 -11.93 13.47 0.35
C ILE A 165 -12.46 13.21 1.76
N ALA A 166 -12.35 14.21 2.63
CA ALA A 166 -12.72 14.08 4.03
C ALA A 166 -13.48 15.30 4.53
N ASP A 167 -14.47 15.08 5.38
CA ASP A 167 -15.31 16.09 6.01
C ASP A 167 -15.42 15.85 7.53
N LYS A 168 -16.18 16.69 8.21
CA LYS A 168 -16.45 16.58 9.65
C LYS A 168 -15.14 16.54 10.45
N ASN A 169 -14.91 15.47 11.21
CA ASN A 169 -13.74 15.27 12.07
C ASN A 169 -12.86 14.10 11.60
N GLN A 170 -12.96 13.74 10.34
CA GLN A 170 -12.16 12.66 9.76
C GLN A 170 -10.67 13.02 9.76
N VAL A 171 -9.82 11.99 9.92
CA VAL A 171 -8.36 12.18 9.93
C VAL A 171 -7.73 11.20 8.94
N VAL A 172 -6.90 11.71 8.05
CA VAL A 172 -6.15 10.89 7.09
C VAL A 172 -4.68 11.29 7.09
N ASP A 173 -3.81 10.36 7.42
CA ASP A 173 -2.36 10.51 7.43
C ASP A 173 -1.73 9.54 6.41
N ASN A 174 -1.09 10.08 5.37
CA ASN A 174 -0.35 9.31 4.37
C ASN A 174 1.15 9.55 4.54
N ASN A 175 1.91 8.46 4.69
CA ASN A 175 3.36 8.49 4.80
C ASN A 175 3.99 7.63 3.71
N THR A 176 4.96 8.15 2.99
CA THR A 176 5.67 7.43 1.96
C THR A 176 7.18 7.43 2.20
N LEU A 177 7.81 6.32 1.85
CA LEU A 177 9.25 6.18 1.73
C LEU A 177 9.56 5.50 0.40
N ILE A 178 10.23 6.23 -0.50
CA ILE A 178 10.74 5.69 -1.75
C ILE A 178 12.26 5.58 -1.64
N ASP A 179 12.78 4.35 -1.60
CA ASP A 179 14.22 4.08 -1.42
C ASP A 179 14.86 3.65 -2.75
N HIS A 180 15.59 4.54 -3.37
CA HIS A 180 16.42 4.27 -4.55
C HIS A 180 17.75 3.67 -4.13
N GLN A 181 17.87 2.34 -4.17
CA GLN A 181 19.11 1.62 -3.85
C GLN A 181 20.00 1.42 -5.06
N VAL A 182 19.45 1.57 -6.27
CA VAL A 182 20.14 1.44 -7.56
C VAL A 182 19.82 2.63 -8.46
N GLY A 183 20.66 2.87 -9.47
CA GLY A 183 20.51 3.98 -10.40
C GLY A 183 19.43 3.79 -11.46
N HIS A 184 19.23 4.83 -12.29
CA HIS A 184 18.37 4.82 -13.46
C HIS A 184 16.87 4.55 -13.15
N CYS A 185 16.41 4.77 -11.93
CA CYS A 185 15.02 4.58 -11.52
C CYS A 185 14.23 5.90 -11.54
N THR A 186 12.92 5.79 -11.75
CA THR A 186 12.02 6.94 -11.74
C THR A 186 10.93 6.76 -10.69
N SER A 187 10.71 7.77 -9.86
CA SER A 187 9.58 7.82 -8.93
C SER A 187 8.78 9.11 -9.10
N ASN A 188 7.46 8.97 -9.04
CA ASN A 188 6.54 10.08 -9.06
C ASN A 188 5.50 9.90 -7.97
N GLU A 189 5.31 10.94 -7.13
CA GLU A 189 4.31 10.94 -6.07
C GLU A 189 3.37 12.13 -6.25
N LEU A 190 2.06 11.84 -6.26
CA LEU A 190 1.01 12.86 -6.34
C LEU A 190 -0.06 12.59 -5.31
N TYR A 191 -0.12 13.41 -4.25
CA TYR A 191 -1.15 13.33 -3.23
C TYR A 191 -2.04 14.57 -3.26
N LYS A 192 -3.36 14.34 -3.28
CA LYS A 192 -4.36 15.40 -3.29
C LYS A 192 -5.37 15.21 -2.17
N TYR A 193 -5.64 16.30 -1.46
CA TYR A 193 -6.59 16.33 -0.36
C TYR A 193 -7.66 17.40 -0.63
N VAL A 194 -8.91 16.99 -0.48
CA VAL A 194 -10.06 17.89 -0.41
C VAL A 194 -10.64 17.75 0.99
N LEU A 195 -10.51 18.78 1.80
CA LEU A 195 -10.86 18.75 3.22
C LEU A 195 -11.93 19.80 3.50
N ASP A 196 -12.97 19.41 4.27
CA ASP A 196 -14.02 20.31 4.72
C ASP A 196 -14.29 20.13 6.23
N GLY A 197 -14.92 21.12 6.85
CA GLY A 197 -15.28 21.10 8.27
C GLY A 197 -14.05 21.08 9.18
N GLU A 198 -13.99 20.10 10.08
CA GLU A 198 -12.88 19.87 11.02
C GLU A 198 -11.94 18.74 10.59
N ALA A 199 -12.07 18.28 9.34
CA ALA A 199 -11.24 17.19 8.82
C ALA A 199 -9.76 17.58 8.81
N ARG A 200 -8.90 16.58 9.05
CA ARG A 200 -7.45 16.79 9.09
C ARG A 200 -6.75 15.83 8.14
N GLY A 201 -5.92 16.39 7.27
CA GLY A 201 -5.04 15.65 6.38
C GLY A 201 -3.57 15.89 6.75
N ALA A 202 -2.76 14.84 6.69
CA ALA A 202 -1.32 14.94 6.76
C ALA A 202 -0.68 14.12 5.64
N PHE A 203 0.38 14.66 5.06
CA PHE A 203 1.24 13.95 4.10
C PHE A 203 2.69 14.13 4.51
N ALA A 204 3.43 13.03 4.58
CA ALA A 204 4.87 13.03 4.80
C ALA A 204 5.54 12.09 3.80
N GLY A 205 6.10 12.68 2.73
CA GLY A 205 6.89 11.97 1.73
C GLY A 205 8.37 12.01 2.07
N ARG A 206 9.05 10.92 1.79
CA ARG A 206 10.51 10.84 1.88
C ARG A 206 11.08 10.03 0.73
N VAL A 207 11.92 10.68 -0.06
CA VAL A 207 12.70 10.02 -1.11
C VAL A 207 14.14 9.88 -0.61
N LEU A 208 14.65 8.66 -0.63
CA LEU A 208 16.01 8.34 -0.24
C LEU A 208 16.79 7.82 -1.45
N VAL A 209 17.80 8.57 -1.86
CA VAL A 209 18.72 8.17 -2.94
C VAL A 209 20.01 7.68 -2.31
N ARG A 210 20.29 6.40 -2.42
CA ARG A 210 21.47 5.79 -1.81
C ARG A 210 22.74 6.17 -2.57
N HIS A 211 23.87 6.08 -1.87
CA HIS A 211 25.18 6.26 -2.51
C HIS A 211 25.31 5.25 -3.67
N GLY A 212 25.65 5.76 -4.87
CA GLY A 212 25.73 4.94 -6.09
C GLY A 212 24.43 4.87 -6.92
N ALA A 213 23.26 5.22 -6.37
CA ALA A 213 21.99 5.27 -7.10
C ALA A 213 21.88 6.54 -7.98
N GLN A 214 22.79 6.67 -8.94
CA GLN A 214 22.86 7.85 -9.81
C GLN A 214 21.87 7.79 -10.97
N LYS A 215 21.65 8.95 -11.63
CA LYS A 215 20.72 9.11 -12.77
C LYS A 215 19.27 8.72 -12.42
N THR A 216 18.90 8.95 -11.19
CA THR A 216 17.56 8.77 -10.67
C THR A 216 16.76 10.05 -10.89
N THR A 217 15.49 9.91 -11.26
CA THR A 217 14.52 11.00 -11.35
C THR A 217 13.45 10.80 -10.29
N SER A 218 13.20 11.82 -9.47
CA SER A 218 12.12 11.78 -8.48
C SER A 218 11.34 13.08 -8.49
N GLN A 219 10.02 12.97 -8.45
CA GLN A 219 9.11 14.11 -8.29
C GLN A 219 8.09 13.79 -7.20
N GLU A 220 7.90 14.74 -6.29
CA GLU A 220 6.90 14.64 -5.23
C GLU A 220 6.02 15.89 -5.25
N THR A 221 4.70 15.69 -5.23
CA THR A 221 3.72 16.78 -5.25
C THR A 221 2.61 16.48 -4.25
N ASN A 222 2.33 17.43 -3.36
CA ASN A 222 1.17 17.44 -2.49
C ASN A 222 0.34 18.70 -2.72
N GLN A 223 -0.97 18.53 -2.94
CA GLN A 223 -1.91 19.62 -3.19
C GLN A 223 -3.13 19.48 -2.28
N ASN A 224 -3.47 20.54 -1.57
CA ASN A 224 -4.58 20.58 -0.63
C ASN A 224 -5.57 21.66 -1.06
N LEU A 225 -6.86 21.33 -1.02
CA LEU A 225 -8.00 22.21 -1.32
C LEU A 225 -8.97 22.22 -0.14
#